data_d66aac08014b0b941c1fd31b1ab426b6
#
_entry.id   d66aac08014b0b941c1fd31b1ab426b6
#
_cell.length_a   1.000
_cell.length_b   1.000
_cell.length_c   1.000
_cell.angle_alpha   90.00
_cell.angle_beta   90.00
_cell.angle_gamma   90.00
#
_symmetry.space_group_name_H-M   'P 1'
#
loop_
_entity.id
_entity.type
_entity.pdbx_description
1 polymer ?
#
loop_
_entity_poly.entity_id
_entity_poly.type
_entity_poly.pdbx_seq_one_letter_code
_entity_poly.pdbx_strand_id
1 'polypeptide(L)'
;MIHAPLSTTSVLDESTDIVSMVSAPWAAVVIATSIPYRFMQAVFIDRLLEVGGEASHYGTLLGTTANLAIASFVFALWGRAVFARACRLAAARGAPPGGEAWRVSPVAFGSYLFTGTLAELIFYATLFSGIGTILAAIVGGLAIGTMELNERASIFGAMRLIARYGRELRIITALVLVFGCAFVIALINVTATFGFAMWLADVFLGADLSRWSVLFGEHNRRFVLATFAGAWIAIEPFWIAANVVLVRKAGAAETGEDLRVWFEEVRQP
;
A
#
# COMPACT_ATOMS: atom_id res chain seq x y z
N MET A 1 -21.50 -14.08 -10.12
CA MET A 1 -21.03 -13.96 -8.71
C MET A 1 -22.13 -13.27 -7.93
N ILE A 2 -22.70 -13.93 -6.93
CA ILE A 2 -23.71 -13.35 -6.03
C ILE A 2 -23.01 -12.17 -5.34
N HIS A 3 -23.47 -10.96 -5.56
CA HIS A 3 -22.91 -9.76 -4.91
C HIS A 3 -23.20 -9.85 -3.41
N ALA A 4 -22.24 -10.40 -2.65
CA ALA A 4 -22.33 -10.42 -1.21
C ALA A 4 -22.44 -8.98 -0.68
N PRO A 5 -23.26 -8.73 0.34
CA PRO A 5 -23.41 -7.40 0.92
C PRO A 5 -22.05 -6.88 1.36
N LEU A 6 -21.90 -5.56 1.39
CA LEU A 6 -20.66 -4.93 1.81
C LEU A 6 -20.32 -5.35 3.25
N SER A 7 -19.29 -6.18 3.40
CA SER A 7 -18.77 -6.66 4.67
C SER A 7 -17.24 -6.77 4.59
N THR A 8 -16.58 -6.79 5.74
CA THR A 8 -15.11 -6.93 5.78
C THR A 8 -14.65 -8.22 5.11
N THR A 9 -15.33 -9.33 5.37
CA THR A 9 -15.02 -10.63 4.76
C THR A 9 -15.20 -10.58 3.26
N SER A 10 -16.30 -10.03 2.75
CA SER A 10 -16.54 -9.94 1.31
C SER A 10 -15.52 -9.05 0.58
N VAL A 11 -14.97 -8.02 1.25
CA VAL A 11 -13.89 -7.19 0.70
C VAL A 11 -12.58 -7.98 0.66
N LEU A 12 -12.26 -8.72 1.73
CA LEU A 12 -11.02 -9.51 1.81
C LEU A 12 -11.02 -10.67 0.82
N ASP A 13 -12.12 -11.42 0.74
CA ASP A 13 -12.26 -12.55 -0.19
C ASP A 13 -12.11 -12.08 -1.64
N GLU A 14 -12.84 -11.04 -2.03
CA GLU A 14 -12.77 -10.49 -3.38
C GLU A 14 -11.41 -9.85 -3.67
N SER A 15 -10.76 -9.20 -2.69
CA SER A 15 -9.42 -8.67 -2.89
C SER A 15 -8.38 -9.78 -3.12
N THR A 16 -8.51 -10.91 -2.43
CA THR A 16 -7.66 -12.08 -2.61
C THR A 16 -7.86 -12.70 -4.00
N ASP A 17 -9.11 -12.84 -4.42
CA ASP A 17 -9.44 -13.32 -5.77
C ASP A 17 -8.87 -12.40 -6.85
N ILE A 18 -9.01 -11.09 -6.69
CA ILE A 18 -8.46 -10.11 -7.63
C ILE A 18 -6.93 -10.19 -7.67
N VAL A 19 -6.25 -10.25 -6.53
CA VAL A 19 -4.78 -10.39 -6.51
C VAL A 19 -4.34 -11.67 -7.21
N SER A 20 -5.08 -12.76 -7.03
CA SER A 20 -4.79 -14.03 -7.72
C SER A 20 -5.02 -13.93 -9.24
N MET A 21 -6.07 -13.24 -9.68
CA MET A 21 -6.37 -13.01 -11.10
C MET A 21 -5.38 -12.07 -11.78
N VAL A 22 -4.94 -11.02 -11.07
CA VAL A 22 -4.00 -10.03 -11.60
C VAL A 22 -2.65 -10.65 -11.93
N SER A 23 -2.33 -11.80 -11.30
CA SER A 23 -1.11 -12.58 -11.52
C SER A 23 0.21 -11.92 -11.04
N ALA A 24 1.24 -12.77 -10.89
CA ALA A 24 2.55 -12.38 -10.36
C ALA A 24 3.24 -11.21 -11.09
N PRO A 25 3.19 -11.07 -12.44
CA PRO A 25 3.84 -9.95 -13.12
C PRO A 25 3.36 -8.57 -12.67
N TRP A 26 2.06 -8.39 -12.43
CA TRP A 26 1.50 -7.10 -12.01
C TRP A 26 1.82 -6.79 -10.54
N ALA A 27 1.79 -7.79 -9.66
CA ALA A 27 2.27 -7.64 -8.29
C ALA A 27 3.76 -7.30 -8.26
N ALA A 28 4.56 -7.90 -9.15
CA ALA A 28 5.98 -7.58 -9.28
C ALA A 28 6.23 -6.12 -9.67
N VAL A 29 5.36 -5.49 -10.46
CA VAL A 29 5.48 -4.06 -10.81
C VAL A 29 5.38 -3.19 -9.56
N VAL A 30 4.37 -3.39 -8.72
CA VAL A 30 4.22 -2.58 -7.52
C VAL A 30 5.36 -2.85 -6.54
N ILE A 31 5.77 -4.09 -6.37
CA ILE A 31 6.90 -4.46 -5.52
C ILE A 31 8.19 -3.80 -6.02
N ALA A 32 8.52 -3.96 -7.30
CA ALA A 32 9.74 -3.42 -7.89
C ALA A 32 9.81 -1.88 -7.83
N THR A 33 8.67 -1.19 -7.96
CA THR A 33 8.63 0.26 -7.86
C THR A 33 8.61 0.75 -6.41
N SER A 34 8.07 -0.03 -5.48
CA SER A 34 8.01 0.31 -4.07
C SER A 34 9.33 0.07 -3.33
N ILE A 35 10.15 -0.89 -3.76
CA ILE A 35 11.46 -1.18 -3.14
C ILE A 35 12.35 0.07 -3.08
N PRO A 36 12.69 0.76 -4.21
CA PRO A 36 13.57 1.93 -4.15
C PRO A 36 12.98 3.04 -3.28
N TYR A 37 11.66 3.25 -3.36
CA TYR A 37 10.99 4.26 -2.56
C TYR A 37 11.07 3.95 -1.06
N ARG A 38 10.70 2.75 -0.63
CA ARG A 38 10.71 2.37 0.78
C ARG A 38 12.13 2.34 1.36
N PHE A 39 13.10 1.92 0.56
CA PHE A 39 14.50 2.00 0.95
C PHE A 39 14.95 3.45 1.14
N MET A 40 14.68 4.33 0.18
CA MET A 40 15.05 5.74 0.27
C MET A 40 14.29 6.48 1.38
N GLN A 41 13.02 6.11 1.61
CA GLN A 41 12.24 6.60 2.75
C GLN A 41 12.88 6.22 4.08
N ALA A 42 13.31 4.96 4.25
CA ALA A 42 14.00 4.48 5.44
C ALA A 42 15.32 5.23 5.67
N VAL A 43 16.12 5.42 4.61
CA VAL A 43 17.37 6.19 4.67
C VAL A 43 17.09 7.66 5.03
N PHE A 44 16.06 8.26 4.45
CA PHE A 44 15.68 9.65 4.76
C PHE A 44 15.23 9.80 6.21
N ILE A 45 14.41 8.88 6.72
CA ILE A 45 13.98 8.87 8.14
C ILE A 45 15.20 8.69 9.06
N ASP A 46 16.11 7.76 8.72
CA ASP A 46 17.34 7.56 9.50
C ASP A 46 18.16 8.86 9.59
N ARG A 47 18.34 9.55 8.47
CA ARG A 47 19.04 10.83 8.42
C ARG A 47 18.30 11.93 9.16
N LEU A 48 16.98 12.00 9.05
CA LEU A 48 16.17 12.97 9.76
C LEU A 48 16.31 12.82 11.29
N LEU A 49 16.38 11.59 11.78
CA LEU A 49 16.58 11.30 13.19
C LEU A 49 18.01 11.59 13.68
N GLU A 50 19.01 11.48 12.78
CA GLU A 50 20.39 11.88 13.09
C GLU A 50 20.55 13.40 13.23
N VAL A 51 19.84 14.18 12.42
CA VAL A 51 19.97 15.65 12.34
C VAL A 51 19.34 16.40 13.53
N GLY A 52 18.62 15.71 14.40
CA GLY A 52 17.80 16.31 15.49
C GLY A 52 18.43 17.36 16.42
N GLY A 53 19.66 17.84 16.13
CA GLY A 53 20.36 18.88 16.90
C GLY A 53 21.24 19.87 16.13
N GLU A 54 21.72 19.56 14.90
CA GLU A 54 22.69 20.43 14.21
C GLU A 54 22.39 20.53 12.70
N ALA A 55 21.42 21.35 12.35
CA ALA A 55 20.92 21.50 10.98
C ALA A 55 21.96 22.07 9.96
N SER A 56 23.04 22.69 10.40
CA SER A 56 23.92 23.45 9.50
C SER A 56 24.91 22.63 8.67
N HIS A 57 25.33 21.45 9.13
CA HIS A 57 26.32 20.63 8.44
C HIS A 57 25.73 19.56 7.52
N TYR A 58 24.44 19.27 7.62
CA TYR A 58 23.79 18.17 6.91
C TYR A 58 22.88 18.60 5.75
N GLY A 59 22.79 19.89 5.45
CA GLY A 59 21.86 20.43 4.47
C GLY A 59 21.99 19.83 3.06
N THR A 60 23.21 19.57 2.60
CA THR A 60 23.46 18.98 1.27
C THR A 60 23.14 17.50 1.22
N LEU A 61 23.52 16.73 2.25
CA LEU A 61 23.25 15.28 2.33
C LEU A 61 21.75 15.01 2.51
N LEU A 62 21.09 15.81 3.36
CA LEU A 62 19.64 15.71 3.55
C LEU A 62 18.90 16.09 2.26
N GLY A 63 19.36 17.13 1.56
CA GLY A 63 18.80 17.54 0.26
C GLY A 63 18.92 16.47 -0.81
N THR A 64 20.08 15.81 -0.91
CA THR A 64 20.28 14.72 -1.89
C THR A 64 19.39 13.52 -1.57
N THR A 65 19.34 13.09 -0.31
CA THR A 65 18.48 11.96 0.10
C THR A 65 16.99 12.28 -0.07
N ALA A 66 16.58 13.53 0.20
CA ALA A 66 15.22 13.99 -0.05
C ALA A 66 14.84 13.95 -1.54
N ASN A 67 15.73 14.44 -2.42
CA ASN A 67 15.48 14.42 -3.86
C ASN A 67 15.37 12.98 -4.40
N LEU A 68 16.22 12.06 -3.95
CA LEU A 68 16.13 10.65 -4.31
C LEU A 68 14.86 9.99 -3.76
N ALA A 69 14.47 10.33 -2.55
CA ALA A 69 13.21 9.87 -1.95
C ALA A 69 12.00 10.36 -2.76
N ILE A 70 11.99 11.64 -3.16
CA ILE A 70 10.91 12.22 -3.99
C ILE A 70 10.87 11.53 -5.36
N ALA A 71 12.00 11.36 -6.03
CA ALA A 71 12.03 10.69 -7.34
C ALA A 71 11.54 9.24 -7.26
N SER A 72 12.02 8.48 -6.26
CA SER A 72 11.59 7.10 -6.03
C SER A 72 10.10 7.02 -5.59
N PHE A 73 9.59 8.03 -4.87
CA PHE A 73 8.19 8.14 -4.53
C PHE A 73 7.28 8.32 -5.76
N VAL A 74 7.64 9.22 -6.68
CA VAL A 74 6.90 9.40 -7.94
C VAL A 74 6.85 8.08 -8.73
N PHE A 75 7.97 7.36 -8.78
CA PHE A 75 8.05 6.06 -9.44
C PHE A 75 7.18 5.00 -8.75
N ALA A 76 7.17 4.95 -7.41
CA ALA A 76 6.29 4.07 -6.65
C ALA A 76 4.81 4.39 -6.86
N LEU A 77 4.44 5.67 -6.90
CA LEU A 77 3.07 6.09 -7.19
C LEU A 77 2.59 5.64 -8.57
N TRP A 78 3.48 5.70 -9.57
CA TRP A 78 3.17 5.19 -10.90
C TRP A 78 2.92 3.67 -10.86
N GLY A 79 3.77 2.89 -10.20
CA GLY A 79 3.57 1.44 -10.06
C GLY A 79 2.27 1.08 -9.33
N ARG A 80 1.93 1.82 -8.28
CA ARG A 80 0.65 1.66 -7.55
C ARG A 80 -0.55 1.98 -8.45
N ALA A 81 -0.48 3.06 -9.24
CA ALA A 81 -1.54 3.44 -10.16
C ALA A 81 -1.77 2.37 -11.25
N VAL A 82 -0.68 1.83 -11.81
CA VAL A 82 -0.73 0.73 -12.78
C VAL A 82 -1.37 -0.51 -12.16
N PHE A 83 -0.96 -0.89 -10.95
CA PHE A 83 -1.49 -2.06 -10.27
C PHE A 83 -2.97 -1.89 -9.86
N ALA A 84 -3.35 -0.72 -9.34
CA ALA A 84 -4.75 -0.41 -9.01
C ALA A 84 -5.65 -0.51 -10.26
N ARG A 85 -5.17 0.00 -11.40
CA ARG A 85 -5.85 -0.15 -12.69
C ARG A 85 -5.95 -1.62 -13.13
N ALA A 86 -4.88 -2.40 -12.94
CA ALA A 86 -4.92 -3.84 -13.21
C ALA A 86 -5.97 -4.55 -12.35
N CYS A 87 -6.03 -4.25 -11.05
CA CYS A 87 -7.04 -4.78 -10.13
C CYS A 87 -8.47 -4.42 -10.58
N ARG A 88 -8.71 -3.18 -10.99
CA ARG A 88 -10.02 -2.74 -11.51
C ARG A 88 -10.41 -3.50 -12.76
N LEU A 89 -9.50 -3.61 -13.73
CA LEU A 89 -9.78 -4.32 -14.98
C LEU A 89 -10.06 -5.81 -14.74
N ALA A 90 -9.30 -6.44 -13.84
CA ALA A 90 -9.55 -7.83 -13.44
C ALA A 90 -10.93 -7.98 -12.78
N ALA A 91 -11.27 -7.08 -11.86
CA ALA A 91 -12.56 -7.07 -11.18
C ALA A 91 -13.75 -6.86 -12.13
N ALA A 92 -13.58 -6.00 -13.16
CA ALA A 92 -14.62 -5.71 -14.12
C ALA A 92 -14.86 -6.87 -15.12
N ARG A 93 -13.82 -7.64 -15.45
CA ARG A 93 -13.85 -8.67 -16.49
C ARG A 93 -13.91 -10.08 -15.96
N GLY A 94 -13.59 -10.31 -14.69
CA GLY A 94 -13.39 -11.65 -14.14
C GLY A 94 -12.24 -12.41 -14.80
N ALA A 95 -11.25 -11.70 -15.36
CA ALA A 95 -10.15 -12.26 -16.14
C ALA A 95 -8.87 -11.43 -15.94
N PRO A 96 -7.67 -12.02 -16.17
CA PRO A 96 -6.41 -11.28 -16.06
C PRO A 96 -6.38 -10.03 -16.92
N PRO A 97 -5.84 -8.89 -16.42
CA PRO A 97 -5.76 -7.66 -17.19
C PRO A 97 -4.73 -7.77 -18.32
N GLY A 98 -5.01 -7.14 -19.46
CA GLY A 98 -4.07 -7.02 -20.56
C GLY A 98 -3.14 -5.82 -20.45
N GLY A 99 -2.40 -5.52 -21.53
CA GLY A 99 -1.47 -4.40 -21.61
C GLY A 99 -2.09 -3.00 -21.41
N GLU A 100 -3.41 -2.88 -21.44
CA GLU A 100 -4.12 -1.63 -21.18
C GLU A 100 -3.95 -1.11 -19.75
N ALA A 101 -3.58 -1.97 -18.79
CA ALA A 101 -3.32 -1.55 -17.42
C ALA A 101 -2.13 -0.56 -17.31
N TRP A 102 -1.18 -0.62 -18.24
CA TRP A 102 -0.06 0.34 -18.31
C TRP A 102 -0.48 1.76 -18.69
N ARG A 103 -1.66 1.91 -19.33
CA ARG A 103 -2.14 3.20 -19.84
C ARG A 103 -2.84 4.01 -18.76
N VAL A 104 -2.09 4.47 -17.76
CA VAL A 104 -2.62 5.43 -16.77
C VAL A 104 -2.72 6.80 -17.42
N SER A 105 -3.91 7.43 -17.39
CA SER A 105 -4.08 8.75 -17.99
C SER A 105 -3.25 9.80 -17.22
N PRO A 106 -2.63 10.80 -17.90
CA PRO A 106 -1.85 11.84 -17.23
C PRO A 106 -2.66 12.63 -16.19
N VAL A 107 -3.96 12.83 -16.44
CA VAL A 107 -4.86 13.54 -15.53
C VAL A 107 -5.11 12.72 -14.27
N ALA A 108 -5.36 11.40 -14.42
CA ALA A 108 -5.52 10.48 -13.29
C ALA A 108 -4.22 10.40 -12.47
N PHE A 109 -3.09 10.28 -13.15
CA PHE A 109 -1.78 10.22 -12.48
C PHE A 109 -1.46 11.52 -11.74
N GLY A 110 -1.71 12.69 -12.35
CA GLY A 110 -1.49 13.99 -11.71
C GLY A 110 -2.34 14.18 -10.45
N SER A 111 -3.62 13.79 -10.50
CA SER A 111 -4.49 13.85 -9.32
C SER A 111 -4.05 12.87 -8.23
N TYR A 112 -3.55 11.69 -8.61
CA TYR A 112 -3.02 10.70 -7.70
C TYR A 112 -1.70 11.14 -7.07
N LEU A 113 -0.81 11.77 -7.86
CA LEU A 113 0.43 12.34 -7.37
C LEU A 113 0.16 13.41 -6.30
N PHE A 114 -0.77 14.33 -6.55
CA PHE A 114 -1.16 15.34 -5.58
C PHE A 114 -1.70 14.73 -4.29
N THR A 115 -2.61 13.76 -4.42
CA THR A 115 -3.23 13.08 -3.28
C THR A 115 -2.23 12.24 -2.49
N GLY A 116 -1.34 11.51 -3.20
CA GLY A 116 -0.27 10.73 -2.58
C GLY A 116 0.74 11.60 -1.84
N THR A 117 1.12 12.75 -2.42
CA THR A 117 2.00 13.71 -1.77
C THR A 117 1.38 14.25 -0.47
N LEU A 118 0.08 14.56 -0.48
CA LEU A 118 -0.58 15.03 0.73
C LEU A 118 -0.68 13.93 1.79
N ALA A 119 -0.92 12.67 1.41
CA ALA A 119 -0.91 11.54 2.34
C ALA A 119 0.48 11.33 2.95
N GLU A 120 1.56 11.46 2.18
CA GLU A 120 2.93 11.39 2.69
C GLU A 120 3.27 12.58 3.61
N LEU A 121 2.82 13.77 3.30
CA LEU A 121 3.00 14.93 4.19
C LEU A 121 2.30 14.70 5.54
N ILE A 122 1.09 14.16 5.54
CA ILE A 122 0.38 13.76 6.76
C ILE A 122 1.17 12.68 7.50
N PHE A 123 1.70 11.68 6.79
CA PHE A 123 2.52 10.64 7.38
C PHE A 123 3.75 11.22 8.09
N TYR A 124 4.54 12.08 7.43
CA TYR A 124 5.72 12.68 8.05
C TYR A 124 5.38 13.64 9.19
N ALA A 125 4.32 14.43 9.06
CA ALA A 125 3.87 15.34 10.11
C ALA A 125 3.39 14.58 11.36
N THR A 126 2.96 13.34 11.20
CA THR A 126 2.39 12.49 12.26
C THR A 126 3.22 11.25 12.55
N LEU A 127 4.46 11.21 12.07
CA LEU A 127 5.35 10.04 12.14
C LEU A 127 5.49 9.48 13.56
N PHE A 128 5.52 10.36 14.56
CA PHE A 128 5.60 9.97 15.98
C PHE A 128 4.24 9.69 16.62
N SER A 129 3.15 9.87 15.88
CA SER A 129 1.80 9.56 16.29
C SER A 129 1.29 8.34 15.53
N GLY A 130 1.10 7.19 16.21
CA GLY A 130 0.58 5.98 15.58
C GLY A 130 -0.79 6.20 14.92
N ILE A 131 -1.63 7.07 15.48
CA ILE A 131 -2.94 7.43 14.94
C ILE A 131 -2.80 8.14 13.59
N GLY A 132 -1.87 9.10 13.49
CA GLY A 132 -1.64 9.83 12.24
C GLY A 132 -1.12 8.95 11.12
N THR A 133 -0.24 8.02 11.43
CA THR A 133 0.25 7.03 10.46
C THR A 133 -0.88 6.15 9.91
N ILE A 134 -1.79 5.69 10.79
CA ILE A 134 -2.98 4.93 10.39
C ILE A 134 -3.89 5.78 9.50
N LEU A 135 -4.16 7.02 9.88
CA LEU A 135 -4.97 7.94 9.07
C LEU A 135 -4.34 8.19 7.69
N ALA A 136 -3.03 8.40 7.61
CA ALA A 136 -2.34 8.56 6.33
C ALA A 136 -2.46 7.33 5.43
N ALA A 137 -2.35 6.12 6.01
CA ALA A 137 -2.55 4.86 5.29
C ALA A 137 -3.97 4.71 4.77
N ILE A 138 -4.99 5.03 5.59
CA ILE A 138 -6.41 4.97 5.19
C ILE A 138 -6.70 5.97 4.08
N VAL A 139 -6.32 7.23 4.26
CA VAL A 139 -6.56 8.29 3.28
C VAL A 139 -5.86 7.98 1.96
N GLY A 140 -4.59 7.56 2.01
CA GLY A 140 -3.83 7.17 0.83
C GLY A 140 -4.45 5.98 0.11
N GLY A 141 -4.88 4.95 0.84
CA GLY A 141 -5.53 3.77 0.28
C GLY A 141 -6.87 4.09 -0.40
N LEU A 142 -7.74 4.83 0.28
CA LEU A 142 -9.03 5.24 -0.28
C LEU A 142 -8.89 6.17 -1.49
N ALA A 143 -7.86 7.02 -1.50
CA ALA A 143 -7.58 7.88 -2.63
C ALA A 143 -7.20 7.07 -3.89
N ILE A 144 -6.45 5.98 -3.73
CA ILE A 144 -6.16 5.03 -4.83
C ILE A 144 -7.47 4.45 -5.37
N GLY A 145 -8.37 4.01 -4.49
CA GLY A 145 -9.66 3.46 -4.90
C GLY A 145 -10.52 4.47 -5.66
N THR A 146 -10.60 5.72 -5.17
CA THR A 146 -11.42 6.76 -5.83
C THR A 146 -10.90 7.17 -7.20
N MET A 147 -9.59 7.06 -7.45
CA MET A 147 -8.99 7.29 -8.76
C MET A 147 -9.62 6.41 -9.82
N GLU A 148 -9.96 5.18 -9.46
CA GLU A 148 -10.48 4.20 -10.38
C GLU A 148 -11.97 4.37 -10.71
N LEU A 149 -12.76 4.97 -9.82
CA LEU A 149 -14.17 5.25 -10.09
C LEU A 149 -14.37 6.46 -11.02
N ASN A 150 -13.57 7.51 -10.83
CA ASN A 150 -13.80 8.81 -11.45
C ASN A 150 -12.68 9.25 -12.40
N GLU A 151 -11.70 8.41 -12.70
CA GLU A 151 -10.45 8.75 -13.40
C GLU A 151 -9.69 9.91 -12.73
N ARG A 152 -10.02 10.24 -11.48
CA ARG A 152 -9.37 11.28 -10.68
C ARG A 152 -9.31 10.84 -9.22
N ALA A 153 -8.11 10.77 -8.68
CA ALA A 153 -7.94 10.63 -7.25
C ALA A 153 -8.37 11.93 -6.56
N SER A 154 -9.11 11.81 -5.47
CA SER A 154 -9.55 12.96 -4.71
C SER A 154 -9.60 12.64 -3.23
N ILE A 155 -8.82 13.38 -2.43
CA ILE A 155 -8.93 13.31 -0.96
C ILE A 155 -10.33 13.68 -0.50
N PHE A 156 -10.93 14.69 -1.12
CA PHE A 156 -12.30 15.09 -0.80
C PHE A 156 -13.30 14.00 -1.17
N GLY A 157 -13.06 13.24 -2.27
CA GLY A 157 -13.81 12.06 -2.62
C GLY A 157 -13.66 10.96 -1.58
N ALA A 158 -12.45 10.66 -1.13
CA ALA A 158 -12.17 9.69 -0.08
C ALA A 158 -12.81 10.10 1.25
N MET A 159 -12.67 11.36 1.66
CA MET A 159 -13.31 11.89 2.87
C MET A 159 -14.85 11.86 2.77
N ARG A 160 -15.41 12.15 1.60
CA ARG A 160 -16.87 12.08 1.38
C ARG A 160 -17.36 10.63 1.46
N LEU A 161 -16.59 9.68 0.91
CA LEU A 161 -16.83 8.26 1.08
C LEU A 161 -16.81 7.88 2.57
N ILE A 162 -15.77 8.26 3.31
CA ILE A 162 -15.68 8.00 4.76
C ILE A 162 -16.87 8.63 5.51
N ALA A 163 -17.25 9.87 5.19
CA ALA A 163 -18.34 10.58 5.85
C ALA A 163 -19.71 9.95 5.55
N ARG A 164 -19.95 9.52 4.31
CA ARG A 164 -21.19 8.84 3.92
C ARG A 164 -21.30 7.43 4.48
N TYR A 165 -20.19 6.71 4.45
CA TYR A 165 -20.07 5.36 5.01
C TYR A 165 -19.64 5.38 6.48
N GLY A 166 -19.78 6.49 7.17
CA GLY A 166 -19.55 6.57 8.62
C GLY A 166 -20.37 5.57 9.45
N ARG A 167 -21.49 5.05 8.91
CA ARG A 167 -22.15 3.84 9.44
C ARG A 167 -21.30 2.58 9.28
N GLU A 168 -20.36 2.57 8.34
CA GLU A 168 -19.49 1.46 7.98
C GLU A 168 -18.04 1.68 8.43
N LEU A 169 -17.83 2.62 9.35
CA LEU A 169 -16.53 2.80 10.03
C LEU A 169 -16.01 1.46 10.58
N ARG A 170 -16.92 0.55 10.92
CA ARG A 170 -16.60 -0.82 11.32
C ARG A 170 -15.81 -1.59 10.26
N ILE A 171 -16.16 -1.47 8.97
CA ILE A 171 -15.48 -2.19 7.89
C ILE A 171 -14.07 -1.63 7.71
N ILE A 172 -13.93 -0.30 7.66
CA ILE A 172 -12.62 0.37 7.55
C ILE A 172 -11.75 0.02 8.76
N THR A 173 -12.31 0.09 9.97
CA THR A 173 -11.58 -0.27 11.20
C THR A 173 -11.18 -1.74 11.19
N ALA A 174 -12.07 -2.64 10.78
CA ALA A 174 -11.75 -4.06 10.69
C ALA A 174 -10.68 -4.34 9.62
N LEU A 175 -10.73 -3.68 8.47
CA LEU A 175 -9.67 -3.79 7.44
C LEU A 175 -8.33 -3.30 7.99
N VAL A 176 -8.29 -2.15 8.66
CA VAL A 176 -7.07 -1.62 9.28
C VAL A 176 -6.50 -2.60 10.31
N LEU A 177 -7.35 -3.22 11.12
CA LEU A 177 -6.92 -4.22 12.10
C LEU A 177 -6.35 -5.47 11.40
N VAL A 178 -7.03 -5.99 10.38
CA VAL A 178 -6.56 -7.16 9.62
C VAL A 178 -5.22 -6.86 8.95
N PHE A 179 -5.10 -5.71 8.28
CA PHE A 179 -3.84 -5.32 7.65
C PHE A 179 -2.75 -4.99 8.69
N GLY A 180 -3.11 -4.45 9.85
CA GLY A 180 -2.18 -4.28 10.97
C GLY A 180 -1.64 -5.61 11.47
N CYS A 181 -2.50 -6.60 11.67
CA CYS A 181 -2.08 -7.97 12.02
C CYS A 181 -1.23 -8.59 10.90
N ALA A 182 -1.63 -8.46 9.64
CA ALA A 182 -0.85 -8.95 8.50
C ALA A 182 0.53 -8.30 8.43
N PHE A 183 0.63 -6.99 8.71
CA PHE A 183 1.90 -6.27 8.80
C PHE A 183 2.81 -6.84 9.89
N VAL A 184 2.27 -7.08 11.09
CA VAL A 184 3.04 -7.67 12.20
C VAL A 184 3.53 -9.08 11.82
N ILE A 185 2.67 -9.91 11.22
CA ILE A 185 3.05 -11.24 10.73
C ILE A 185 4.13 -11.12 9.65
N ALA A 186 4.00 -10.20 8.69
CA ALA A 186 5.00 -9.96 7.66
C ALA A 186 6.33 -9.50 8.27
N LEU A 187 6.30 -8.62 9.28
CA LEU A 187 7.48 -8.17 10.01
C LEU A 187 8.21 -9.31 10.68
N ILE A 188 7.48 -10.18 11.38
CA ILE A 188 8.04 -11.38 12.02
C ILE A 188 8.66 -12.31 10.96
N ASN A 189 7.96 -12.55 9.86
CA ASN A 189 8.44 -13.42 8.79
C ASN A 189 9.70 -12.85 8.10
N VAL A 190 9.74 -11.56 7.81
CA VAL A 190 10.92 -10.90 7.24
C VAL A 190 12.11 -11.02 8.20
N THR A 191 11.92 -10.72 9.48
CA THR A 191 12.97 -10.85 10.50
C THR A 191 13.43 -12.30 10.65
N ALA A 192 12.51 -13.25 10.71
CA ALA A 192 12.82 -14.69 10.82
C ALA A 192 13.57 -15.19 9.58
N THR A 193 13.20 -14.73 8.38
CA THR A 193 13.88 -15.09 7.13
C THR A 193 15.34 -14.60 7.14
N PHE A 194 15.58 -13.38 7.58
CA PHE A 194 16.94 -12.89 7.76
C PHE A 194 17.74 -13.70 8.78
N GLY A 195 17.15 -13.96 9.95
CA GLY A 195 17.78 -14.79 10.99
C GLY A 195 18.10 -16.20 10.50
N PHE A 196 17.17 -16.82 9.77
CA PHE A 196 17.38 -18.15 9.18
C PHE A 196 18.45 -18.15 8.09
N ALA A 197 18.45 -17.13 7.20
CA ALA A 197 19.49 -17.00 6.17
C ALA A 197 20.88 -16.83 6.78
N MET A 198 21.01 -16.06 7.87
CA MET A 198 22.24 -15.88 8.61
C MET A 198 22.69 -17.23 9.25
N TRP A 199 21.77 -17.94 9.90
CA TRP A 199 22.07 -19.24 10.47
C TRP A 199 22.56 -20.25 9.42
N LEU A 200 21.92 -20.27 8.23
CA LEU A 200 22.38 -21.11 7.11
C LEU A 200 23.80 -20.72 6.66
N ALA A 201 24.08 -19.41 6.56
CA ALA A 201 25.40 -18.92 6.17
C ALA A 201 26.50 -19.33 7.18
N ASP A 202 26.18 -19.29 8.47
CA ASP A 202 27.09 -19.77 9.51
C ASP A 202 27.34 -21.28 9.39
N VAL A 203 26.27 -22.09 9.35
CA VAL A 203 26.37 -23.55 9.38
C VAL A 203 26.99 -24.12 8.11
N PHE A 204 26.63 -23.60 6.93
CA PHE A 204 27.05 -24.19 5.64
C PHE A 204 28.25 -23.52 5.00
N LEU A 205 28.47 -22.23 5.27
CA LEU A 205 29.56 -21.47 4.67
C LEU A 205 30.67 -21.14 5.65
N GLY A 206 30.53 -21.46 6.95
CA GLY A 206 31.48 -21.11 8.00
C GLY A 206 31.69 -19.58 8.11
N ALA A 207 30.67 -18.80 7.76
CA ALA A 207 30.79 -17.35 7.76
C ALA A 207 30.89 -16.82 9.19
N ASP A 208 31.92 -16.01 9.49
CA ASP A 208 31.98 -15.30 10.77
C ASP A 208 30.89 -14.24 10.86
N LEU A 209 29.80 -14.60 11.52
CA LEU A 209 28.63 -13.73 11.70
C LEU A 209 28.74 -12.77 12.87
N SER A 210 29.86 -12.74 13.58
CA SER A 210 30.03 -11.83 14.74
C SER A 210 29.84 -10.37 14.37
N ARG A 211 30.30 -9.96 13.19
CA ARG A 211 30.06 -8.61 12.63
C ARG A 211 28.64 -8.43 12.09
N TRP A 212 28.03 -9.48 11.56
CA TRP A 212 26.71 -9.43 10.97
C TRP A 212 25.61 -9.36 12.03
N SER A 213 25.83 -9.99 13.19
CA SER A 213 24.89 -9.93 14.31
C SER A 213 24.66 -8.49 14.82
N VAL A 214 25.70 -7.64 14.75
CA VAL A 214 25.58 -6.21 15.09
C VAL A 214 24.80 -5.45 14.02
N LEU A 215 24.96 -5.81 12.75
CA LEU A 215 24.27 -5.16 11.63
C LEU A 215 22.80 -5.53 11.56
N PHE A 216 22.44 -6.77 11.88
CA PHE A 216 21.09 -7.32 11.79
C PHE A 216 20.39 -7.46 13.15
N GLY A 217 20.91 -6.81 14.20
CA GLY A 217 20.31 -6.78 15.53
C GLY A 217 19.18 -5.76 15.66
N GLU A 218 18.27 -6.00 16.58
CA GLU A 218 17.17 -5.08 16.93
C GLU A 218 17.64 -3.68 17.40
N HIS A 219 18.89 -3.59 17.86
CA HIS A 219 19.52 -2.33 18.25
C HIS A 219 20.02 -1.51 17.06
N ASN A 220 20.06 -2.10 15.85
CA ASN A 220 20.42 -1.39 14.63
C ASN A 220 19.18 -0.75 14.00
N ARG A 221 19.01 0.54 14.22
CA ARG A 221 17.89 1.33 13.68
C ARG A 221 17.70 1.13 12.16
N ARG A 222 18.79 1.03 11.39
CA ARG A 222 18.73 0.84 9.93
C ARG A 222 18.15 -0.51 9.56
N PHE A 223 18.52 -1.54 10.29
CA PHE A 223 17.94 -2.88 10.10
C PHE A 223 16.45 -2.88 10.44
N VAL A 224 16.05 -2.28 11.56
CA VAL A 224 14.65 -2.14 11.95
C VAL A 224 13.87 -1.41 10.88
N LEU A 225 14.35 -0.26 10.39
CA LEU A 225 13.69 0.48 9.32
C LEU A 225 13.57 -0.33 8.01
N ALA A 226 14.61 -1.11 7.68
CA ALA A 226 14.60 -1.97 6.48
C ALA A 226 13.60 -3.13 6.61
N THR A 227 13.48 -3.75 7.78
CA THR A 227 12.49 -4.82 8.03
C THR A 227 11.06 -4.27 8.00
N PHE A 228 10.81 -3.08 8.54
CA PHE A 228 9.52 -2.39 8.41
C PHE A 228 9.17 -2.09 6.95
N ALA A 229 10.15 -1.60 6.18
CA ALA A 229 9.97 -1.36 4.75
C ALA A 229 9.64 -2.66 3.99
N GLY A 230 10.35 -3.75 4.27
CA GLY A 230 10.12 -5.07 3.67
C GLY A 230 8.74 -5.63 4.01
N ALA A 231 8.32 -5.54 5.27
CA ALA A 231 6.99 -5.96 5.71
C ALA A 231 5.88 -5.17 4.98
N TRP A 232 6.06 -3.86 4.84
CA TRP A 232 5.10 -3.03 4.11
C TRP A 232 5.00 -3.42 2.64
N ILE A 233 6.14 -3.60 1.96
CA ILE A 233 6.19 -4.01 0.55
C ILE A 233 5.44 -5.33 0.34
N ALA A 234 5.56 -6.27 1.27
CA ALA A 234 4.90 -7.58 1.18
C ALA A 234 3.36 -7.49 1.22
N ILE A 235 2.80 -6.56 2.01
CA ILE A 235 1.34 -6.40 2.14
C ILE A 235 0.74 -5.38 1.17
N GLU A 236 1.55 -4.52 0.57
CA GLU A 236 1.10 -3.39 -0.25
C GLU A 236 0.17 -3.80 -1.42
N PRO A 237 0.43 -4.88 -2.19
CA PRO A 237 -0.48 -5.33 -3.24
C PRO A 237 -1.88 -5.65 -2.74
N PHE A 238 -1.97 -6.35 -1.61
CA PHE A 238 -3.25 -6.69 -0.99
C PHE A 238 -3.98 -5.47 -0.47
N TRP A 239 -3.24 -4.53 0.13
CA TRP A 239 -3.79 -3.25 0.59
C TRP A 239 -4.40 -2.44 -0.55
N ILE A 240 -3.72 -2.34 -1.70
CA ILE A 240 -4.22 -1.66 -2.89
C ILE A 240 -5.48 -2.36 -3.41
N ALA A 241 -5.46 -3.67 -3.57
CA ALA A 241 -6.61 -4.44 -4.04
C ALA A 241 -7.83 -4.28 -3.11
N ALA A 242 -7.64 -4.37 -1.79
CA ALA A 242 -8.71 -4.20 -0.82
C ALA A 242 -9.35 -2.80 -0.91
N ASN A 243 -8.56 -1.75 -1.11
CA ASN A 243 -9.09 -0.39 -1.29
C ASN A 243 -9.85 -0.23 -2.61
N VAL A 244 -9.38 -0.84 -3.70
CA VAL A 244 -10.09 -0.84 -5.00
C VAL A 244 -11.44 -1.54 -4.85
N VAL A 245 -11.49 -2.70 -4.20
CA VAL A 245 -12.73 -3.45 -3.95
C VAL A 245 -13.67 -2.66 -3.04
N LEU A 246 -13.16 -2.13 -1.94
CA LEU A 246 -13.96 -1.35 -0.98
C LEU A 246 -14.65 -0.18 -1.67
N VAL A 247 -13.91 0.61 -2.44
CA VAL A 247 -14.47 1.79 -3.12
C VAL A 247 -15.45 1.38 -4.21
N ARG A 248 -15.19 0.30 -4.94
CA ARG A 248 -16.12 -0.23 -5.95
C ARG A 248 -17.45 -0.66 -5.33
N LYS A 249 -17.40 -1.47 -4.27
CA LYS A 249 -18.61 -1.92 -3.56
C LYS A 249 -19.37 -0.76 -2.93
N ALA A 250 -18.64 0.19 -2.36
CA ALA A 250 -19.24 1.39 -1.81
C ALA A 250 -19.95 2.21 -2.91
N GLY A 251 -19.33 2.38 -4.08
CA GLY A 251 -19.94 3.06 -5.23
C GLY A 251 -21.17 2.33 -5.76
N ALA A 252 -21.14 1.00 -5.87
CA ALA A 252 -22.27 0.19 -6.29
C ALA A 252 -23.46 0.31 -5.33
N ALA A 253 -23.21 0.25 -4.02
CA ALA A 253 -24.24 0.45 -3.00
C ALA A 253 -24.85 1.87 -3.03
N GLU A 254 -24.06 2.88 -3.43
CA GLU A 254 -24.57 4.27 -3.56
C GLU A 254 -25.47 4.44 -4.79
N THR A 255 -25.13 3.80 -5.89
CA THR A 255 -25.88 3.91 -7.15
C THR A 255 -27.06 2.94 -7.25
N GLY A 256 -27.16 1.97 -6.35
CA GLY A 256 -28.14 0.89 -6.42
C GLY A 256 -27.88 -0.10 -7.56
N GLU A 257 -26.67 -0.09 -8.13
CA GLU A 257 -26.28 -0.97 -9.22
C GLU A 257 -26.23 -2.43 -8.77
N ASP A 258 -25.88 -2.67 -7.50
CA ASP A 258 -25.94 -3.97 -6.85
C ASP A 258 -27.36 -4.53 -6.80
N LEU A 259 -28.36 -3.68 -6.49
CA LEU A 259 -29.79 -4.08 -6.51
C LEU A 259 -30.26 -4.39 -7.95
N ARG A 260 -29.83 -3.59 -8.92
CA ARG A 260 -30.19 -3.80 -10.32
C ARG A 260 -29.66 -5.14 -10.84
N VAL A 261 -28.39 -5.46 -10.57
CA VAL A 261 -27.79 -6.75 -10.94
C VAL A 261 -28.52 -7.90 -10.25
N TRP A 262 -28.84 -7.76 -8.95
CA TRP A 262 -29.61 -8.76 -8.22
C TRP A 262 -31.00 -8.99 -8.82
N PHE A 263 -31.71 -7.94 -9.20
CA PHE A 263 -33.01 -8.07 -9.87
C PHE A 263 -32.91 -8.71 -11.26
N GLU A 264 -31.83 -8.46 -11.99
CA GLU A 264 -31.58 -9.11 -13.29
C GLU A 264 -31.29 -10.61 -13.12
N GLU A 265 -30.52 -11.00 -12.10
CA GLU A 265 -30.26 -12.42 -11.78
C GLU A 265 -31.52 -13.18 -11.33
N VAL A 266 -32.36 -12.57 -10.50
CA VAL A 266 -33.64 -13.19 -10.05
C VAL A 266 -34.64 -13.30 -11.20
N ARG A 267 -34.54 -12.47 -12.21
CA ARG A 267 -35.43 -12.52 -13.41
C ARG A 267 -35.01 -13.54 -14.47
N GLN A 268 -33.79 -14.06 -14.39
CA GLN A 268 -33.36 -15.12 -15.30
C GLN A 268 -33.94 -16.45 -14.79
N PRO A 269 -34.83 -17.13 -15.55
CA PRO A 269 -35.47 -18.38 -15.11
C PRO A 269 -34.48 -19.54 -15.02
#